data_6d38f94a2b04e48ca9a969df0b385bad
#
_entry.id   6d38f94a2b04e48ca9a969df0b385bad
#
_cell.length_a   1.000
_cell.length_b   1.000
_cell.length_c   1.000
_cell.angle_alpha   90.00
_cell.angle_beta   90.00
_cell.angle_gamma   90.00
#
_symmetry.space_group_name_H-M   'P 1'
#
loop_
_entity.id
_entity.type
_entity.pdbx_description
1 polymer ?
#
loop_
_entity_poly.entity_id
_entity_poly.type
_entity_poly.pdbx_seq_one_letter_code
_entity_poly.pdbx_strand_id
1 'polypeptide(L)'
;DPKIVFDEKNPTVQGRMVIELLEKTLQEHPDIDRNRVYITGLSMGGFGTFDALMRRPDLFAAGIPLCGGGDPKNVERIKNIPLWVFHGRLDEAVLPRFSWEIVEALKKVGGKVQYTEYSTLGHNVWDVTYYNPAVLEWLFAQKKKS
;
A
#
# COMPACT_ATOMS: atom_id res chain seq x y z
N ASP A 1 10.38 3.66 20.51
CA ASP A 1 10.24 3.55 19.07
C ASP A 1 8.89 2.91 18.76
N PRO A 2 7.91 3.64 18.19
CA PRO A 2 6.59 3.08 17.92
C PRO A 2 6.72 1.93 16.91
N LYS A 3 6.48 0.72 17.38
CA LYS A 3 6.38 -0.44 16.50
C LYS A 3 5.04 -0.36 15.76
N ILE A 4 5.09 -0.47 14.44
CA ILE A 4 3.89 -0.64 13.65
C ILE A 4 3.40 -2.07 13.88
N VAL A 5 2.19 -2.20 14.41
CA VAL A 5 1.56 -3.48 14.70
C VAL A 5 0.23 -3.56 13.98
N PHE A 6 0.06 -4.59 13.17
CA PHE A 6 -1.22 -4.91 12.56
C PHE A 6 -2.10 -5.66 13.57
N ASP A 7 -3.21 -5.07 13.96
CA ASP A 7 -4.23 -5.72 14.77
C ASP A 7 -5.44 -6.09 13.91
N GLU A 8 -5.57 -7.37 13.60
CA GLU A 8 -6.67 -7.88 12.77
C GLU A 8 -8.04 -7.68 13.42
N LYS A 9 -8.10 -7.78 14.75
CA LYS A 9 -9.38 -7.75 15.49
C LYS A 9 -9.86 -6.33 15.78
N ASN A 10 -8.93 -5.38 15.89
CA ASN A 10 -9.23 -4.01 16.29
C ASN A 10 -8.74 -3.01 15.23
N PRO A 11 -9.44 -2.90 14.09
CA PRO A 11 -9.12 -1.87 13.10
C PRO A 11 -9.33 -0.47 13.68
N THR A 12 -8.56 0.50 13.20
CA THR A 12 -8.90 1.90 13.45
C THR A 12 -10.27 2.22 12.86
N VAL A 13 -10.95 3.23 13.40
CA VAL A 13 -12.25 3.68 12.86
C VAL A 13 -12.11 4.01 11.37
N GLN A 14 -11.06 4.75 11.00
CA GLN A 14 -10.79 5.15 9.61
C GLN A 14 -10.52 3.93 8.72
N GLY A 15 -9.71 2.98 9.17
CA GLY A 15 -9.41 1.75 8.41
C GLY A 15 -10.66 0.93 8.15
N ARG A 16 -11.55 0.80 9.15
CA ARG A 16 -12.84 0.13 8.99
C ARG A 16 -13.73 0.85 7.99
N MET A 17 -13.86 2.18 8.13
CA MET A 17 -14.70 3.00 7.24
C MET A 17 -14.27 2.89 5.78
N VAL A 18 -12.97 2.86 5.49
CA VAL A 18 -12.44 2.71 4.12
C VAL A 18 -12.89 1.39 3.52
N ILE A 19 -12.76 0.28 4.25
CA ILE A 19 -13.17 -1.04 3.77
C ILE A 19 -14.69 -1.12 3.59
N GLU A 20 -15.47 -0.66 4.56
CA GLU A 20 -16.93 -0.64 4.49
C GLU A 20 -17.43 0.20 3.30
N LEU A 21 -16.83 1.38 3.07
CA LEU A 21 -17.17 2.24 1.94
C LEU A 21 -16.84 1.57 0.60
N LEU A 22 -15.67 0.92 0.49
CA LEU A 22 -15.28 0.19 -0.71
C LEU A 22 -16.26 -0.96 -0.99
N GLU A 23 -16.58 -1.77 0.02
CA GLU A 23 -17.51 -2.90 -0.13
C GLU A 23 -18.90 -2.41 -0.57
N LYS A 24 -19.40 -1.35 0.07
CA LYS A 24 -20.67 -0.71 -0.31
C LYS A 24 -20.63 -0.21 -1.76
N THR A 25 -19.58 0.49 -2.15
CA THR A 25 -19.41 0.98 -3.52
C THR A 25 -19.42 -0.15 -4.53
N LEU A 26 -18.70 -1.24 -4.25
CA LEU A 26 -18.68 -2.43 -5.12
C LEU A 26 -20.03 -3.16 -5.21
N GLN A 27 -20.87 -3.05 -4.17
CA GLN A 27 -22.24 -3.59 -4.19
C GLN A 27 -23.19 -2.71 -5.01
N GLU A 28 -23.08 -1.39 -4.85
CA GLU A 28 -23.94 -0.41 -5.53
C GLU A 28 -23.58 -0.23 -7.02
N HIS A 29 -22.35 -0.57 -7.41
CA HIS A 29 -21.81 -0.43 -8.76
C HIS A 29 -21.30 -1.77 -9.32
N PRO A 30 -22.23 -2.64 -9.80
CA PRO A 30 -21.85 -3.96 -10.33
C PRO A 30 -21.08 -3.93 -11.64
N ASP A 31 -20.99 -2.76 -12.28
CA ASP A 31 -20.19 -2.47 -13.48
C ASP A 31 -18.70 -2.32 -13.18
N ILE A 32 -18.29 -2.14 -11.91
CA ILE A 32 -16.90 -2.09 -11.52
C ILE A 32 -16.24 -3.47 -11.68
N ASP A 33 -15.14 -3.53 -12.44
CA ASP A 33 -14.31 -4.74 -12.51
C ASP A 33 -13.61 -4.99 -11.18
N ARG A 34 -14.14 -5.92 -10.38
CA ARG A 34 -13.62 -6.30 -9.06
C ARG A 34 -12.20 -6.88 -9.10
N ASN A 35 -11.70 -7.24 -10.28
CA ASN A 35 -10.33 -7.68 -10.46
C ASN A 35 -9.35 -6.52 -10.71
N ARG A 36 -9.83 -5.29 -10.77
CA ARG A 36 -9.06 -4.07 -11.03
C ARG A 36 -9.31 -2.99 -9.98
N VAL A 37 -9.39 -3.37 -8.73
CA VAL A 37 -9.48 -2.44 -7.60
C VAL A 37 -8.08 -2.20 -7.06
N TYR A 38 -7.70 -0.94 -6.95
CA TYR A 38 -6.36 -0.53 -6.54
C TYR A 38 -6.41 0.36 -5.31
N ILE A 39 -5.32 0.39 -4.55
CA ILE A 39 -5.21 1.26 -3.39
C ILE A 39 -3.89 2.02 -3.40
N THR A 40 -3.96 3.30 -3.05
CA THR A 40 -2.79 4.15 -2.87
C THR A 40 -3.02 5.12 -1.73
N GLY A 41 -1.97 5.62 -1.14
CA GLY A 41 -2.03 6.63 -0.09
C GLY A 41 -0.64 7.12 0.28
N LEU A 42 -0.57 8.33 0.81
CA LEU A 42 0.67 8.97 1.21
C LEU A 42 0.71 9.25 2.71
N SER A 43 1.89 9.23 3.31
CA SER A 43 2.10 9.54 4.73
C SER A 43 1.24 8.62 5.62
N MET A 44 0.36 9.16 6.44
CA MET A 44 -0.62 8.35 7.19
C MET A 44 -1.46 7.45 6.27
N GLY A 45 -1.80 7.91 5.06
CA GLY A 45 -2.46 7.11 4.03
C GLY A 45 -1.57 5.99 3.47
N GLY A 46 -0.25 6.14 3.51
CA GLY A 46 0.70 5.07 3.18
C GLY A 46 0.64 3.94 4.20
N PHE A 47 0.59 4.26 5.50
CA PHE A 47 0.32 3.27 6.55
C PHE A 47 -1.06 2.64 6.40
N GLY A 48 -2.09 3.45 6.12
CA GLY A 48 -3.45 2.97 5.87
C GLY A 48 -3.55 2.04 4.67
N THR A 49 -2.75 2.27 3.63
CA THR A 49 -2.66 1.40 2.45
C THR A 49 -2.17 0.00 2.84
N PHE A 50 -1.09 -0.11 3.60
CA PHE A 50 -0.60 -1.40 4.09
C PHE A 50 -1.61 -2.08 5.02
N ASP A 51 -2.23 -1.32 5.93
CA ASP A 51 -3.25 -1.86 6.83
C ASP A 51 -4.45 -2.43 6.07
N ALA A 52 -5.00 -1.69 5.11
CA ALA A 52 -6.13 -2.14 4.29
C ALA A 52 -5.78 -3.37 3.46
N LEU A 53 -4.59 -3.41 2.84
CA LEU A 53 -4.10 -4.58 2.11
C LEU A 53 -4.01 -5.82 3.00
N MET A 54 -3.49 -5.68 4.22
CA MET A 54 -3.38 -6.80 5.17
C MET A 54 -4.72 -7.28 5.69
N ARG A 55 -5.70 -6.38 5.87
CA ARG A 55 -7.05 -6.73 6.33
C ARG A 55 -7.85 -7.45 5.27
N ARG A 56 -7.80 -6.95 4.04
CA ARG A 56 -8.62 -7.45 2.95
C ARG A 56 -7.77 -7.63 1.68
N PRO A 57 -6.82 -8.58 1.73
CA PRO A 57 -5.97 -8.87 0.57
C PRO A 57 -6.76 -9.35 -0.65
N ASP A 58 -7.98 -9.84 -0.45
CA ASP A 58 -8.90 -10.30 -1.48
C ASP A 58 -9.47 -9.16 -2.34
N LEU A 59 -9.51 -7.93 -1.82
CA LEU A 59 -10.14 -6.80 -2.52
C LEU A 59 -9.25 -6.17 -3.60
N PHE A 60 -7.93 -6.15 -3.41
CA PHE A 60 -7.03 -5.30 -4.18
C PHE A 60 -6.21 -6.07 -5.22
N ALA A 61 -6.13 -5.53 -6.42
CA ALA A 61 -5.29 -6.04 -7.51
C ALA A 61 -3.84 -5.55 -7.40
N ALA A 62 -3.62 -4.38 -6.82
CA ALA A 62 -2.30 -3.80 -6.57
C ALA A 62 -2.39 -2.63 -5.59
N GLY A 63 -1.24 -2.19 -5.07
CA GLY A 63 -1.14 -1.04 -4.19
C GLY A 63 0.12 -0.22 -4.42
N ILE A 64 -0.01 1.09 -4.17
CA ILE A 64 1.11 2.06 -4.21
C ILE A 64 1.13 2.84 -2.88
N PRO A 65 1.75 2.32 -1.82
CA PRO A 65 1.97 3.07 -0.59
C PRO A 65 3.16 4.02 -0.73
N LEU A 66 2.96 5.31 -0.37
CA LEU A 66 3.99 6.34 -0.39
C LEU A 66 4.32 6.81 1.02
N CYS A 67 5.60 6.98 1.30
CA CYS A 67 6.16 7.52 2.56
C CYS A 67 5.39 7.07 3.81
N GLY A 68 5.17 5.77 3.90
CA GLY A 68 4.46 5.10 5.00
C GLY A 68 5.22 3.89 5.52
N GLY A 69 4.48 2.93 6.03
CA GLY A 69 5.02 1.67 6.53
C GLY A 69 3.90 0.71 6.93
N GLY A 70 4.27 -0.49 7.33
CA GLY A 70 3.33 -1.52 7.76
C GLY A 70 4.00 -2.50 8.73
N ASP A 71 3.28 -3.51 9.17
CA ASP A 71 3.80 -4.53 10.07
C ASP A 71 4.59 -5.60 9.30
N PRO A 72 5.93 -5.67 9.47
CA PRO A 72 6.75 -6.65 8.75
C PRO A 72 6.42 -8.11 9.10
N LYS A 73 5.75 -8.36 10.22
CA LYS A 73 5.38 -9.71 10.68
C LYS A 73 4.15 -10.28 9.95
N ASN A 74 3.39 -9.41 9.30
CA ASN A 74 2.14 -9.79 8.63
C ASN A 74 2.21 -9.76 7.09
N VAL A 75 3.41 -9.66 6.52
CA VAL A 75 3.62 -9.55 5.05
C VAL A 75 3.17 -10.77 4.25
N GLU A 76 3.12 -11.96 4.88
CA GLU A 76 2.60 -13.17 4.22
C GLU A 76 1.19 -12.97 3.66
N ARG A 77 0.38 -12.14 4.32
CA ARG A 77 -1.01 -11.85 3.92
C ARG A 77 -1.09 -11.14 2.57
N ILE A 78 -0.06 -10.40 2.20
CA ILE A 78 -0.04 -9.51 1.02
C ILE A 78 1.04 -9.87 -0.01
N LYS A 79 1.78 -10.96 0.19
CA LYS A 79 2.90 -11.33 -0.69
C LYS A 79 2.52 -11.54 -2.15
N ASN A 80 1.29 -11.92 -2.42
CA ASN A 80 0.80 -12.16 -3.78
C ASN A 80 0.24 -10.92 -4.47
N ILE A 81 0.08 -9.80 -3.75
CA ILE A 81 -0.43 -8.54 -4.30
C ILE A 81 0.76 -7.75 -4.85
N PRO A 82 0.74 -7.35 -6.14
CA PRO A 82 1.76 -6.45 -6.68
C PRO A 82 1.78 -5.11 -5.94
N LEU A 83 2.93 -4.73 -5.42
CA LEU A 83 3.13 -3.49 -4.69
C LEU A 83 4.31 -2.72 -5.26
N TRP A 84 4.13 -1.40 -5.39
CA TRP A 84 5.22 -0.49 -5.69
C TRP A 84 5.29 0.59 -4.61
N VAL A 85 6.29 0.47 -3.75
CA VAL A 85 6.48 1.33 -2.57
C VAL A 85 7.42 2.46 -2.91
N PHE A 86 7.08 3.67 -2.46
CA PHE A 86 7.88 4.88 -2.69
C PHE A 86 8.19 5.59 -1.38
N HIS A 87 9.42 6.12 -1.26
CA HIS A 87 9.84 6.90 -0.11
C HIS A 87 10.93 7.91 -0.49
N GLY A 88 10.99 9.02 0.21
CA GLY A 88 12.10 9.96 0.10
C GLY A 88 13.20 9.61 1.10
N ARG A 89 14.44 9.51 0.64
CA ARG A 89 15.59 9.19 1.49
C ARG A 89 15.83 10.19 2.62
N LEU A 90 15.47 11.46 2.39
CA LEU A 90 15.64 12.56 3.33
C LEU A 90 14.37 12.87 4.13
N ASP A 91 13.43 11.93 4.19
CA ASP A 91 12.19 12.09 4.93
C ASP A 91 12.44 12.07 6.45
N GLU A 92 12.21 13.22 7.09
CA GLU A 92 12.36 13.40 8.53
C GLU A 92 11.00 13.29 9.27
N ALA A 93 9.88 13.35 8.54
CA ALA A 93 8.54 13.22 9.12
C ALA A 93 8.15 11.74 9.31
N VAL A 94 8.37 10.93 8.28
CA VAL A 94 8.22 9.47 8.33
C VAL A 94 9.53 8.86 7.87
N LEU A 95 10.25 8.24 8.78
CA LEU A 95 11.58 7.72 8.46
C LEU A 95 11.52 6.63 7.37
N PRO A 96 12.41 6.68 6.35
CA PRO A 96 12.41 5.72 5.24
C PRO A 96 12.50 4.26 5.67
N ARG A 97 13.07 4.00 6.85
CA ARG A 97 13.16 2.65 7.41
C ARG A 97 11.81 1.95 7.52
N PHE A 98 10.69 2.66 7.73
CA PHE A 98 9.37 2.04 7.84
C PHE A 98 8.92 1.40 6.52
N SER A 99 9.19 2.03 5.37
CA SER A 99 8.98 1.40 4.07
C SER A 99 10.02 0.32 3.79
N TRP A 100 11.28 0.58 4.11
CA TRP A 100 12.37 -0.37 3.86
C TRP A 100 12.16 -1.69 4.62
N GLU A 101 11.81 -1.65 5.91
CA GLU A 101 11.60 -2.85 6.74
C GLU A 101 10.50 -3.75 6.17
N ILE A 102 9.38 -3.17 5.74
CA ILE A 102 8.29 -3.96 5.17
C ILE A 102 8.62 -4.49 3.78
N VAL A 103 9.35 -3.73 2.96
CA VAL A 103 9.83 -4.16 1.64
C VAL A 103 10.78 -5.35 1.77
N GLU A 104 11.75 -5.26 2.68
CA GLU A 104 12.69 -6.36 2.92
C GLU A 104 11.99 -7.61 3.48
N ALA A 105 11.02 -7.44 4.36
CA ALA A 105 10.22 -8.55 4.85
C ALA A 105 9.40 -9.21 3.72
N LEU A 106 8.81 -8.43 2.82
CA LEU A 106 8.10 -8.93 1.64
C LEU A 106 9.03 -9.70 0.70
N LYS A 107 10.22 -9.18 0.41
CA LYS A 107 11.20 -9.87 -0.42
C LYS A 107 11.60 -11.23 0.17
N LYS A 108 11.78 -11.31 1.49
CA LYS A 108 12.15 -12.57 2.18
C LYS A 108 11.10 -13.67 2.03
N VAL A 109 9.83 -13.31 1.90
CA VAL A 109 8.73 -14.28 1.71
C VAL A 109 8.36 -14.46 0.24
N GLY A 110 9.15 -13.93 -0.69
CA GLY A 110 8.89 -14.02 -2.12
C GLY A 110 7.76 -13.13 -2.61
N GLY A 111 7.53 -12.01 -1.92
CA GLY A 111 6.48 -11.05 -2.25
C GLY A 111 6.72 -10.29 -3.55
N LYS A 112 5.64 -9.91 -4.21
CA LYS A 112 5.65 -9.13 -5.46
C LYS A 112 5.81 -7.64 -5.17
N VAL A 113 6.99 -7.19 -4.76
CA VAL A 113 7.23 -5.82 -4.33
C VAL A 113 8.35 -5.17 -5.11
N GLN A 114 8.11 -3.92 -5.53
CA GLN A 114 9.11 -2.98 -6.04
C GLN A 114 9.27 -1.85 -5.02
N TYR A 115 10.48 -1.29 -4.92
CA TYR A 115 10.77 -0.16 -4.05
C TYR A 115 11.57 0.90 -4.80
N THR A 116 11.09 2.12 -4.77
CA THR A 116 11.79 3.30 -5.28
C THR A 116 12.04 4.26 -4.14
N GLU A 117 13.31 4.52 -3.84
CA GLU A 117 13.75 5.53 -2.90
C GLU A 117 14.30 6.73 -3.66
N TYR A 118 13.68 7.88 -3.49
CA TYR A 118 14.16 9.12 -4.10
C TYR A 118 15.31 9.69 -3.26
N SER A 119 16.52 9.68 -3.79
CA SER A 119 17.76 10.00 -3.07
C SER A 119 17.85 11.44 -2.56
N THR A 120 17.12 12.37 -3.20
CA THR A 120 17.18 13.82 -2.93
C THR A 120 15.89 14.41 -2.36
N LEU A 121 14.85 13.58 -2.15
CA LEU A 121 13.55 14.05 -1.67
C LEU A 121 13.35 13.74 -0.19
N GLY A 122 12.64 14.64 0.48
CA GLY A 122 12.11 14.47 1.82
C GLY A 122 10.74 13.80 1.82
N HIS A 123 9.84 14.30 2.66
CA HIS A 123 8.49 13.71 2.83
C HIS A 123 7.60 13.82 1.59
N ASN A 124 7.68 14.93 0.85
CA ASN A 124 6.88 15.10 -0.37
C ASN A 124 7.46 14.30 -1.53
N VAL A 125 6.98 13.06 -1.70
CA VAL A 125 7.29 12.20 -2.83
C VAL A 125 6.09 11.98 -3.75
N TRP A 126 4.91 12.42 -3.35
CA TRP A 126 3.67 12.14 -4.09
C TRP A 126 3.57 12.91 -5.39
N ASP A 127 4.05 14.15 -5.46
CA ASP A 127 4.01 14.92 -6.70
C ASP A 127 4.78 14.21 -7.81
N VAL A 128 6.05 13.90 -7.57
CA VAL A 128 6.90 13.24 -8.58
C VAL A 128 6.41 11.82 -8.90
N THR A 129 5.82 11.13 -7.93
CA THR A 129 5.32 9.76 -8.12
C THR A 129 4.03 9.75 -8.93
N TYR A 130 3.03 10.52 -8.53
CA TYR A 130 1.73 10.52 -9.21
C TYR A 130 1.75 11.23 -10.58
N TYR A 131 2.67 12.17 -10.80
CA TYR A 131 2.87 12.77 -12.12
C TYR A 131 3.72 11.92 -13.07
N ASN A 132 4.32 10.85 -12.60
CA ASN A 132 5.05 9.92 -13.46
C ASN A 132 4.06 8.93 -14.12
N PRO A 133 3.82 9.03 -15.45
CA PRO A 133 2.86 8.17 -16.13
C PRO A 133 3.21 6.68 -16.01
N ALA A 134 4.48 6.32 -15.94
CA ALA A 134 4.91 4.94 -15.78
C ALA A 134 4.37 4.28 -14.51
N VAL A 135 4.15 5.05 -13.44
CA VAL A 135 3.59 4.55 -12.17
C VAL A 135 2.12 4.17 -12.32
N LEU A 136 1.32 5.03 -12.95
CA LEU A 136 -0.10 4.76 -13.20
C LEU A 136 -0.30 3.67 -14.26
N GLU A 137 0.51 3.65 -15.31
CA GLU A 137 0.51 2.58 -16.31
C GLU A 137 0.80 1.23 -15.67
N TRP A 138 1.82 1.17 -14.79
CA TRP A 138 2.10 -0.05 -14.04
C TRP A 138 0.91 -0.47 -13.17
N LEU A 139 0.28 0.46 -12.45
CA LEU A 139 -0.85 0.18 -11.56
C LEU A 139 -2.03 -0.41 -12.35
N PHE A 140 -2.41 0.25 -13.43
CA PHE A 140 -3.57 -0.16 -14.24
C PHE A 140 -3.31 -1.41 -15.09
N ALA A 141 -2.07 -1.80 -15.27
CA ALA A 141 -1.72 -3.08 -15.89
C ALA A 141 -1.95 -4.28 -14.95
N GLN A 142 -2.08 -4.06 -13.64
CA GLN A 142 -2.30 -5.14 -12.70
C GLN A 142 -3.76 -5.60 -12.71
N LYS A 143 -3.95 -6.92 -12.63
CA LYS A 143 -5.27 -7.54 -12.56
C LYS A 143 -5.20 -8.77 -11.66
N LYS A 144 -6.17 -8.96 -10.77
CA LYS A 144 -6.28 -10.21 -10.01
C LYS A 144 -6.52 -11.37 -10.98
N LYS A 145 -5.91 -12.50 -10.70
CA LYS A 145 -6.25 -13.75 -11.40
C LYS A 145 -7.63 -14.20 -10.93
N SER A 146 -8.44 -14.53 -11.89
CA SER A 146 -9.78 -15.11 -11.64
C SER A 146 -9.64 -16.46 -10.95
#